data_16f5a1cb28c2137f24d680f4ded66613
#
_entry.id   16f5a1cb28c2137f24d680f4ded66613
#
_cell.length_a   1.000
_cell.length_b   1.000
_cell.length_c   1.000
_cell.angle_alpha   90.00
_cell.angle_beta   90.00
_cell.angle_gamma   90.00
#
_symmetry.space_group_name_H-M   'P 1'
#
loop_
_entity.id
_entity.type
_entity.pdbx_description
1 polymer ?
#
loop_
_entity_poly.entity_id
_entity_poly.type
_entity_poly.pdbx_seq_one_letter_code
_entity_poly.pdbx_strand_id
1 'polypeptide(L)' 'MPARERRILALRFVRGMSQSQIASEVGISQMHVSRLLARTLETLRTGFTDS' A
#
# COMPACT_ATOMS: atom_id res chain seq x y z
N MET A 1 7.71 -8.77 3.21
CA MET A 1 7.04 -7.47 3.03
C MET A 1 7.00 -6.74 4.35
N PRO A 2 7.44 -5.48 4.41
CA PRO A 2 7.41 -4.71 5.65
C PRO A 2 6.00 -4.56 6.22
N ALA A 3 5.91 -4.48 7.54
CA ALA A 3 4.62 -4.40 8.21
C ALA A 3 3.82 -3.17 7.77
N ARG A 4 4.51 -2.04 7.54
CA ARG A 4 3.86 -0.81 7.10
C ARG A 4 3.17 -0.98 5.75
N GLU A 5 3.85 -1.60 4.80
CA GLU A 5 3.28 -1.80 3.46
C GLU A 5 2.08 -2.75 3.51
N ARG A 6 2.18 -3.79 4.33
CA ARG A 6 1.06 -4.73 4.51
C ARG A 6 -0.15 -4.03 5.10
N ARG A 7 0.08 -3.16 6.08
CA ARG A 7 -1.01 -2.42 6.71
C ARG A 7 -1.67 -1.48 5.72
N ILE A 8 -0.87 -0.78 4.91
CA ILE A 8 -1.40 0.15 3.90
C ILE A 8 -2.22 -0.61 2.87
N LEU A 9 -1.74 -1.76 2.42
CA LEU A 9 -2.49 -2.60 1.51
C LEU A 9 -3.83 -3.03 2.11
N ALA A 10 -3.82 -3.46 3.35
CA ALA A 10 -5.04 -3.89 4.02
C ALA A 10 -6.04 -2.74 4.12
N LEU A 11 -5.57 -1.56 4.50
CA LEU A 11 -6.45 -0.39 4.61
C LEU A 11 -7.05 -0.02 3.27
N ARG A 12 -6.26 -0.13 2.20
CA ARG A 12 -6.71 0.24 0.87
C ARG A 12 -7.70 -0.77 0.28
N PHE A 13 -7.40 -2.06 0.39
CA PHE A 13 -8.16 -3.08 -0.32
C PHE A 13 -9.18 -3.80 0.56
N VAL A 14 -8.93 -3.93 1.84
CA VAL A 14 -9.88 -4.59 2.73
C VAL A 14 -10.88 -3.58 3.29
N ARG A 15 -10.39 -2.44 3.74
CA ARG A 15 -11.24 -1.42 4.34
C ARG A 15 -11.75 -0.38 3.35
N GLY A 16 -11.21 -0.35 2.14
CA GLY A 16 -11.68 0.56 1.10
C GLY A 16 -11.36 2.02 1.37
N MET A 17 -10.32 2.30 2.14
CA MET A 17 -9.95 3.69 2.44
C MET A 17 -9.24 4.34 1.27
N SER A 18 -9.43 5.65 1.12
CA SER A 18 -8.70 6.40 0.10
C SER A 18 -7.25 6.61 0.53
N GLN A 19 -6.38 6.93 -0.42
CA GLN A 19 -4.97 7.22 -0.10
C GLN A 19 -4.86 8.35 0.90
N SER A 20 -5.72 9.35 0.79
CA SER A 20 -5.74 10.48 1.69
C SER A 20 -6.08 10.04 3.11
N GLN A 21 -7.07 9.19 3.25
CA GLN A 21 -7.46 8.65 4.54
C GLN A 21 -6.38 7.77 5.14
N ILE A 22 -5.73 6.94 4.31
CA ILE A 22 -4.65 6.08 4.76
C ILE A 22 -3.47 6.93 5.26
N ALA A 23 -3.13 7.98 4.52
CA ALA A 23 -2.04 8.88 4.91
C ALA A 23 -2.29 9.48 6.29
N SER A 24 -3.51 9.92 6.52
CA SER A 24 -3.91 10.48 7.81
C SER A 24 -3.84 9.44 8.93
N GLU A 25 -4.30 8.24 8.64
CA GLU A 25 -4.33 7.16 9.63
C GLU A 25 -2.93 6.70 10.01
N VAL A 26 -2.05 6.57 9.04
CA VAL A 26 -0.69 6.07 9.25
C VAL A 26 0.27 7.20 9.66
N GLY A 27 -0.08 8.45 9.36
CA GLY A 27 0.74 9.59 9.73
C GLY A 27 1.85 9.90 8.76
N ILE A 28 1.62 9.65 7.47
CA ILE A 28 2.56 9.97 6.39
C ILE A 28 1.86 10.77 5.30
N SER A 29 2.61 11.27 4.32
CA SER A 29 2.03 12.04 3.24
C SER A 29 1.26 11.14 2.28
N GLN A 30 0.27 11.74 1.59
CA GLN A 30 -0.49 11.01 0.58
C GLN A 30 0.41 10.53 -0.56
N MET A 31 1.39 11.35 -0.93
CA MET A 31 2.34 10.97 -1.96
C MET A 31 3.16 9.76 -1.54
N HIS A 32 3.51 9.68 -0.27
CA HIS A 32 4.24 8.53 0.26
C HIS A 32 3.39 7.26 0.20
N VAL A 33 2.11 7.38 0.55
CA VAL A 33 1.17 6.26 0.44
C VAL A 33 1.10 5.77 -1.00
N SER A 34 0.99 6.71 -1.94
CA SER A 34 0.91 6.38 -3.36
C SER A 34 2.14 5.60 -3.82
N ARG A 35 3.32 6.04 -3.40
CA ARG A 35 4.56 5.35 -3.75
C ARG A 35 4.64 3.96 -3.15
N LEU A 36 4.26 3.82 -1.89
CA LEU A 36 4.28 2.53 -1.23
C LEU A 36 3.32 1.54 -1.89
N LEU A 37 2.13 2.02 -2.24
CA LEU A 37 1.17 1.18 -2.94
C LEU A 37 1.67 0.73 -4.30
N ALA A 38 2.27 1.65 -5.05
CA ALA A 38 2.82 1.33 -6.36
C ALA A 38 3.92 0.29 -6.27
N ARG A 39 4.84 0.45 -5.32
CA ARG A 39 5.92 -0.50 -5.11
C ARG A 39 5.41 -1.87 -4.71
N THR A 40 4.45 -1.89 -3.79
CA THR A 40 3.89 -3.14 -3.30
C THR A 40 3.16 -3.89 -4.40
N LEU A 41 2.37 -3.19 -5.20
CA LEU A 41 1.65 -3.82 -6.30
C LEU A 41 2.62 -4.35 -7.35
N GLU A 42 3.69 -3.62 -7.62
CA GLU A 42 4.70 -4.09 -8.58
C GLU A 42 5.40 -5.33 -8.06
N THR A 43 5.73 -5.37 -6.78
CA THR A 43 6.35 -6.55 -6.16
C THR A 43 5.44 -7.76 -6.26
N LEU A 44 4.14 -7.57 -5.98
CA LEU A 44 3.18 -8.67 -6.08
C LEU A 44 3.05 -9.16 -7.51
N ARG A 45 3.04 -8.24 -8.47
CA ARG A 45 2.93 -8.62 -9.87
C ARG A 45 4.15 -9.42 -10.32
N THR A 46 5.33 -8.98 -9.90
CA THR A 46 6.57 -9.70 -10.21
C THR A 46 6.56 -11.10 -9.61
N GLY A 47 6.09 -11.20 -8.37
CA GLY A 47 5.99 -12.48 -7.68
C GLY A 47 5.07 -13.46 -8.41
N PHE A 48 3.95 -12.98 -8.90
CA PHE A 48 3.03 -13.81 -9.66
C PHE A 48 3.62 -14.23 -11.00
N THR A 49 4.36 -13.34 -11.62
CA THR A 49 4.96 -13.62 -12.91
C THR A 49 6.07 -14.65 -12.80
N ASP A 50 6.81 -14.63 -11.71
CA ASP A 50 7.93 -15.53 -11.49
C ASP A 50 7.50 -16.92 -11.04
N SER A 51 6.27 -17.09 -10.69
CA SER A 51 5.77 -18.38 -10.17
C SER A 51 5.57 -19.46 -11.23
#